data_407de9ca23c7ec19f63cd1b546dac5fb
#
_entry.id   407de9ca23c7ec19f63cd1b546dac5fb
#
_cell.length_a   1.000
_cell.length_b   1.000
_cell.length_c   1.000
_cell.angle_alpha   90.00
_cell.angle_beta   90.00
_cell.angle_gamma   90.00
#
_symmetry.space_group_name_H-M   'P 1'
#
loop_
_entity.id
_entity.type
_entity.pdbx_description
1 polymer ?
#
loop_
_entity_poly.entity_id
_entity_poly.type
_entity_poly.pdbx_seq_one_letter_code
_entity_poly.pdbx_strand_id
1 'polypeptide(L)'
;MNSSNKLRLPALSCLAIVLQMTFFSYALAQYPGIEKDIAANRKGPLVIKAKPGDKVTVEQLSHDFWFGAAIGNGIAGGWSEADKKTYKEKFLENFNSAVTENAVKWLSMEREKGNVNYATIDTILSFTEANNIPLRAHNLFWGIEKFVQPWVKEMNDEELRQTLQTRAETVTAKYKGRFVEYDLNNEMIHGNYYEDRLGSDITKQMAQWARNGDPDIKLFLNDYDILTGKRLDDYMAQIRFLLKQGVPLAGIGVQGHLHTDTFDRAELKRCLDSLAIFNLPIRITEFNMPGQRSKYLSDNPPVMTPAQELERAKEMADYYRICFAHPAVEGILMWGFWEGNNWIKASSLYKRDWSPTPALEAYQNLIFKEWWTKASGVANKNGEYVVSAFYGKYKITINGVSKEVNFTGQ
;
A
#
# COMPACT_ATOMS: atom_id res chain seq x y z
N MET A 1 -6.59 49.87 47.27
CA MET A 1 -6.09 48.48 47.34
C MET A 1 -6.28 47.83 46.01
N ASN A 2 -5.26 47.82 45.20
CA ASN A 2 -5.22 47.25 43.86
C ASN A 2 -4.76 45.81 43.91
N SER A 3 -5.55 44.89 43.39
CA SER A 3 -5.14 43.48 43.16
C SER A 3 -5.10 43.26 41.61
N SER A 4 -3.89 43.19 41.10
CA SER A 4 -3.59 42.85 39.70
C SER A 4 -3.70 41.34 39.50
N ASN A 5 -4.70 40.83 38.81
CA ASN A 5 -4.77 39.44 38.31
C ASN A 5 -3.89 39.33 37.08
N LYS A 6 -2.74 38.68 37.21
CA LYS A 6 -1.93 38.19 36.07
C LYS A 6 -2.48 36.84 35.60
N LEU A 7 -3.08 36.80 34.42
CA LEU A 7 -3.38 35.54 33.72
C LEU A 7 -2.06 34.83 33.38
N ARG A 8 -1.87 33.64 33.88
CA ARG A 8 -0.84 32.70 33.42
C ARG A 8 -1.41 31.93 32.23
N LEU A 9 -0.87 32.12 31.05
CA LEU A 9 -1.08 31.26 29.89
C LEU A 9 -0.45 29.87 30.13
N PRO A 10 -1.08 28.77 29.75
CA PRO A 10 -0.55 27.45 30.00
C PRO A 10 0.62 27.11 29.06
N ALA A 11 1.67 26.54 29.63
CA ALA A 11 2.92 26.13 28.96
C ALA A 11 2.77 24.95 27.98
N LEU A 12 1.54 24.55 27.65
CA LEU A 12 1.30 23.38 26.77
C LEU A 12 1.51 23.65 25.27
N SER A 13 1.46 24.90 24.81
CA SER A 13 1.62 25.22 23.39
C SER A 13 3.05 25.19 22.86
N CYS A 14 4.06 25.37 23.74
CA CYS A 14 5.46 25.34 23.32
C CYS A 14 6.01 23.91 23.15
N LEU A 15 5.46 22.91 23.86
CA LEU A 15 5.93 21.51 23.77
C LEU A 15 5.51 20.86 22.45
N ALA A 16 4.33 21.18 21.93
CA ALA A 16 3.84 20.66 20.66
C ALA A 16 4.61 21.19 19.45
N ILE A 17 5.02 22.46 19.49
CA ILE A 17 5.81 23.10 18.39
C ILE A 17 7.25 22.57 18.38
N VAL A 18 7.85 22.33 19.54
CA VAL A 18 9.21 21.78 19.65
C VAL A 18 9.21 20.31 19.22
N LEU A 19 8.15 19.54 19.50
CA LEU A 19 8.04 18.16 19.05
C LEU A 19 7.90 18.05 17.52
N GLN A 20 7.11 18.92 16.88
CA GLN A 20 6.99 18.97 15.41
C GLN A 20 8.31 19.32 14.71
N MET A 21 9.11 20.24 15.26
CA MET A 21 10.42 20.60 14.69
C MET A 21 11.48 19.49 14.84
N THR A 22 11.40 18.66 15.87
CA THR A 22 12.35 17.55 16.05
C THR A 22 12.08 16.37 15.11
N PHE A 23 10.84 16.13 14.70
CA PHE A 23 10.48 15.13 13.69
C PHE A 23 11.07 15.45 12.31
N PHE A 24 11.08 16.72 11.94
CA PHE A 24 11.60 17.18 10.64
C PHE A 24 13.13 17.05 10.52
N SER A 25 13.85 17.09 11.63
CA SER A 25 15.32 17.19 11.62
C SER A 25 16.04 15.86 11.45
N TYR A 26 15.45 14.72 11.80
CA TYR A 26 16.17 13.45 11.87
C TYR A 26 16.25 12.75 10.51
N ALA A 27 15.15 12.69 9.77
CA ALA A 27 15.14 12.11 8.41
C ALA A 27 15.99 12.92 7.42
N LEU A 28 15.98 14.25 7.53
CA LEU A 28 16.80 15.13 6.71
C LEU A 28 18.32 14.96 6.95
N ALA A 29 18.74 14.54 8.15
CA ALA A 29 20.15 14.30 8.46
C ALA A 29 20.68 13.00 7.85
N GLN A 30 19.83 11.99 7.64
CA GLN A 30 20.23 10.68 7.11
C GLN A 30 20.01 10.52 5.60
N TYR A 31 19.11 11.31 5.00
CA TYR A 31 18.89 11.35 3.57
C TYR A 31 18.75 12.80 3.10
N PRO A 32 19.90 13.53 2.98
CA PRO A 32 19.86 14.91 2.49
C PRO A 32 19.37 14.92 1.04
N GLY A 33 18.30 15.68 0.77
CA GLY A 33 17.70 15.76 -0.57
C GLY A 33 16.35 15.05 -0.73
N ILE A 34 15.85 14.34 0.26
CA ILE A 34 14.58 13.61 0.20
C ILE A 34 13.40 14.51 -0.24
N GLU A 35 13.32 15.73 0.28
CA GLU A 35 12.28 16.70 -0.07
C GLU A 35 12.41 17.18 -1.54
N LYS A 36 13.65 17.29 -2.04
CA LYS A 36 13.91 17.60 -3.44
C LYS A 36 13.45 16.46 -4.34
N ASP A 37 13.72 15.21 -3.94
CA ASP A 37 13.30 14.03 -4.69
C ASP A 37 11.78 13.88 -4.69
N ILE A 38 11.11 14.12 -3.54
CA ILE A 38 9.65 14.17 -3.47
C ILE A 38 9.10 15.25 -4.40
N ALA A 39 9.66 16.46 -4.38
CA ALA A 39 9.21 17.54 -5.24
C ALA A 39 9.42 17.22 -6.73
N ALA A 40 10.53 16.58 -7.09
CA ALA A 40 10.85 16.21 -8.47
C ALA A 40 9.96 15.06 -8.99
N ASN A 41 9.66 14.08 -8.14
CA ASN A 41 8.99 12.84 -8.56
C ASN A 41 7.48 12.85 -8.32
N ARG A 42 6.97 13.73 -7.42
CA ARG A 42 5.57 13.71 -6.97
C ARG A 42 4.80 14.98 -7.23
N LYS A 43 5.45 16.03 -7.73
CA LYS A 43 4.83 17.32 -8.03
C LYS A 43 5.09 17.79 -9.45
N GLY A 44 4.19 18.62 -9.93
CA GLY A 44 4.36 19.33 -11.19
C GLY A 44 3.64 20.68 -11.20
N PRO A 45 3.82 21.49 -12.25
CA PRO A 45 3.09 22.75 -12.43
C PRO A 45 1.66 22.46 -12.91
N LEU A 46 0.68 22.56 -12.01
CA LEU A 46 -0.73 22.51 -12.38
C LEU A 46 -1.14 23.90 -12.89
N VAL A 47 -1.42 23.99 -14.20
CA VAL A 47 -1.80 25.21 -14.89
C VAL A 47 -3.32 25.26 -15.10
N ILE A 48 -3.98 26.23 -14.48
CA ILE A 48 -5.42 26.48 -14.61
C ILE A 48 -5.64 27.66 -15.55
N LYS A 49 -6.36 27.44 -16.66
CA LYS A 49 -6.77 28.48 -17.59
C LYS A 49 -8.07 29.13 -17.11
N ALA A 50 -8.05 30.45 -17.01
CA ALA A 50 -9.17 31.28 -16.58
C ALA A 50 -9.10 32.66 -17.27
N LYS A 51 -10.01 33.61 -16.98
CA LYS A 51 -9.86 34.98 -17.44
C LYS A 51 -8.94 35.76 -16.51
N PRO A 52 -8.16 36.73 -16.99
CA PRO A 52 -7.37 37.60 -16.13
C PRO A 52 -8.23 38.19 -15.01
N GLY A 53 -7.76 38.03 -13.75
CA GLY A 53 -8.47 38.50 -12.57
C GLY A 53 -9.49 37.54 -11.96
N ASP A 54 -9.76 36.39 -12.58
CA ASP A 54 -10.63 35.34 -12.01
C ASP A 54 -10.06 34.80 -10.73
N LYS A 55 -10.91 34.56 -9.72
CA LYS A 55 -10.54 33.87 -8.48
C LYS A 55 -10.49 32.37 -8.71
N VAL A 56 -9.37 31.75 -8.35
CA VAL A 56 -9.14 30.31 -8.50
C VAL A 56 -8.88 29.68 -7.14
N THR A 57 -9.53 28.54 -6.86
CA THR A 57 -9.24 27.69 -5.71
C THR A 57 -8.90 26.27 -6.22
N VAL A 58 -7.87 25.69 -5.66
CA VAL A 58 -7.35 24.35 -5.96
C VAL A 58 -7.40 23.52 -4.70
N GLU A 59 -8.14 22.43 -4.70
CA GLU A 59 -8.29 21.51 -3.59
C GLU A 59 -7.98 20.09 -4.08
N GLN A 60 -6.94 19.46 -3.53
CA GLN A 60 -6.65 18.05 -3.79
C GLN A 60 -7.73 17.16 -3.17
N LEU A 61 -8.17 16.13 -3.88
CA LEU A 61 -9.18 15.18 -3.42
C LEU A 61 -8.58 13.81 -3.13
N SER A 62 -7.55 13.41 -3.89
CA SER A 62 -6.79 12.17 -3.65
C SER A 62 -5.39 12.28 -4.25
N HIS A 63 -4.47 11.41 -3.81
CA HIS A 63 -3.19 11.20 -4.47
C HIS A 63 -3.33 10.25 -5.66
N ASP A 64 -2.44 10.40 -6.65
CA ASP A 64 -2.18 9.40 -7.69
C ASP A 64 -1.38 8.22 -7.12
N PHE A 65 -0.44 8.49 -6.22
CA PHE A 65 0.29 7.48 -5.47
C PHE A 65 -0.64 6.69 -4.52
N TRP A 66 -0.45 5.36 -4.49
CA TRP A 66 -1.27 4.51 -3.63
C TRP A 66 -0.83 4.56 -2.17
N PHE A 67 -1.65 5.11 -1.33
CA PHE A 67 -1.59 5.02 0.12
C PHE A 67 -2.71 4.09 0.57
N GLY A 68 -2.43 2.80 0.69
CA GLY A 68 -3.45 1.77 0.86
C GLY A 68 -3.28 0.89 2.08
N ALA A 69 -4.23 -0.02 2.24
CA ALA A 69 -4.17 -1.07 3.24
C ALA A 69 -4.85 -2.36 2.79
N ALA A 70 -4.49 -3.48 3.45
CA ALA A 70 -5.18 -4.74 3.29
C ALA A 70 -6.57 -4.69 3.91
N ILE A 71 -7.55 -5.24 3.19
CA ILE A 71 -8.92 -5.42 3.68
C ILE A 71 -9.08 -6.83 4.22
N GLY A 72 -9.36 -6.93 5.51
CA GLY A 72 -9.55 -8.21 6.20
C GLY A 72 -10.87 -8.89 5.84
N ASN A 73 -10.89 -10.22 5.84
CA ASN A 73 -12.07 -11.03 5.51
C ASN A 73 -13.25 -10.78 6.46
N GLY A 74 -12.99 -10.27 7.66
CA GLY A 74 -14.03 -9.96 8.65
C GLY A 74 -15.07 -8.93 8.20
N ILE A 75 -14.76 -8.13 7.15
CA ILE A 75 -15.73 -7.22 6.51
C ILE A 75 -16.94 -7.96 5.92
N ALA A 76 -16.74 -9.19 5.45
CA ALA A 76 -17.79 -10.05 4.91
C ALA A 76 -18.48 -10.91 5.99
N GLY A 77 -17.80 -11.15 7.12
CA GLY A 77 -18.32 -11.93 8.24
C GLY A 77 -17.31 -12.05 9.37
N GLY A 78 -17.76 -12.38 10.58
CA GLY A 78 -16.90 -12.58 11.74
C GLY A 78 -16.65 -11.36 12.62
N TRP A 79 -16.85 -10.12 12.13
CA TRP A 79 -16.86 -8.91 12.95
C TRP A 79 -18.27 -8.48 13.33
N SER A 80 -18.41 -7.73 14.42
CA SER A 80 -19.67 -7.07 14.76
C SER A 80 -20.06 -6.05 13.68
N GLU A 81 -21.36 -5.77 13.54
CA GLU A 81 -21.80 -4.74 12.57
C GLU A 81 -21.25 -3.35 12.90
N ALA A 82 -21.05 -3.05 14.19
CA ALA A 82 -20.41 -1.81 14.63
C ALA A 82 -18.95 -1.74 14.15
N ASP A 83 -18.17 -2.83 14.33
CA ASP A 83 -16.78 -2.88 13.87
C ASP A 83 -16.70 -2.80 12.34
N LYS A 84 -17.58 -3.49 11.59
CA LYS A 84 -17.62 -3.41 10.13
C LYS A 84 -17.90 -2.00 9.64
N LYS A 85 -18.83 -1.29 10.27
CA LYS A 85 -19.16 0.09 9.96
C LYS A 85 -17.95 1.00 10.21
N THR A 86 -17.39 0.95 11.42
CA THR A 86 -16.24 1.77 11.80
C THR A 86 -15.01 1.46 10.94
N TYR A 87 -14.77 0.17 10.63
CA TYR A 87 -13.67 -0.24 9.75
C TYR A 87 -13.76 0.42 8.37
N LYS A 88 -14.95 0.39 7.76
CA LYS A 88 -15.19 1.01 6.45
C LYS A 88 -15.00 2.53 6.49
N GLU A 89 -15.52 3.20 7.53
CA GLU A 89 -15.35 4.64 7.73
C GLU A 89 -13.88 5.00 7.89
N LYS A 90 -13.14 4.29 8.76
CA LYS A 90 -11.71 4.53 8.98
C LYS A 90 -10.84 4.16 7.79
N PHE A 91 -11.23 3.17 6.99
CA PHE A 91 -10.57 2.87 5.73
C PHE A 91 -10.68 4.05 4.76
N LEU A 92 -11.88 4.57 4.55
CA LEU A 92 -12.16 5.69 3.64
C LEU A 92 -11.53 7.02 4.10
N GLU A 93 -11.38 7.21 5.40
CA GLU A 93 -10.70 8.40 5.95
C GLU A 93 -9.20 8.42 5.64
N ASN A 94 -8.55 7.26 5.46
CA ASN A 94 -7.10 7.18 5.46
C ASN A 94 -6.49 6.62 4.17
N PHE A 95 -7.22 5.82 3.38
CA PHE A 95 -6.65 5.06 2.27
C PHE A 95 -7.35 5.33 0.95
N ASN A 96 -6.57 5.39 -0.13
CA ASN A 96 -7.06 5.58 -1.49
C ASN A 96 -6.92 4.33 -2.37
N SER A 97 -6.43 3.23 -1.82
CA SER A 97 -6.21 1.96 -2.51
C SER A 97 -6.28 0.79 -1.54
N ALA A 98 -6.49 -0.42 -2.04
CA ALA A 98 -6.67 -1.61 -1.22
C ALA A 98 -5.98 -2.84 -1.81
N VAL A 99 -5.72 -3.84 -0.94
CA VAL A 99 -5.37 -5.21 -1.30
C VAL A 99 -6.23 -6.18 -0.51
N THR A 100 -6.60 -7.32 -1.11
CA THR A 100 -7.28 -8.38 -0.35
C THR A 100 -6.28 -9.08 0.58
N GLU A 101 -6.58 -9.14 1.90
CA GLU A 101 -5.67 -9.81 2.85
C GLU A 101 -5.60 -11.32 2.60
N ASN A 102 -6.75 -12.00 2.63
CA ASN A 102 -6.82 -13.45 2.48
C ASN A 102 -7.89 -13.91 1.48
N ALA A 103 -8.77 -13.02 1.02
CA ALA A 103 -9.98 -13.40 0.29
C ALA A 103 -9.69 -14.12 -1.03
N VAL A 104 -8.63 -13.74 -1.77
CA VAL A 104 -8.24 -14.33 -3.06
C VAL A 104 -7.27 -15.51 -2.91
N LYS A 105 -6.66 -15.71 -1.73
CA LYS A 105 -5.78 -16.87 -1.50
C LYS A 105 -6.52 -18.17 -1.75
N TRP A 106 -5.94 -19.07 -2.54
CA TRP A 106 -6.63 -20.29 -2.96
C TRP A 106 -7.14 -21.13 -1.80
N LEU A 107 -6.32 -21.31 -0.76
CA LEU A 107 -6.72 -22.03 0.46
C LEU A 107 -7.94 -21.39 1.16
N SER A 108 -8.08 -20.08 1.11
CA SER A 108 -9.25 -19.37 1.67
C SER A 108 -10.49 -19.48 0.80
N MET A 109 -10.31 -19.49 -0.53
CA MET A 109 -11.41 -19.63 -1.48
C MET A 109 -11.93 -21.06 -1.58
N GLU A 110 -11.03 -22.05 -1.58
CA GLU A 110 -11.34 -23.44 -1.89
C GLU A 110 -10.58 -24.38 -0.96
N ARG A 111 -11.02 -24.45 0.30
CA ARG A 111 -10.44 -25.37 1.30
C ARG A 111 -10.71 -26.82 0.95
N GLU A 112 -11.90 -27.09 0.44
CA GLU A 112 -12.38 -28.39 -0.04
C GLU A 112 -12.56 -28.35 -1.55
N LYS A 113 -12.11 -29.39 -2.25
CA LYS A 113 -12.15 -29.48 -3.71
C LYS A 113 -13.56 -29.26 -4.26
N GLY A 114 -13.71 -28.30 -5.17
CA GLY A 114 -14.99 -27.97 -5.82
C GLY A 114 -15.92 -27.06 -5.01
N ASN A 115 -15.55 -26.72 -3.75
CA ASN A 115 -16.35 -25.83 -2.91
C ASN A 115 -15.71 -24.42 -2.87
N VAL A 116 -15.92 -23.64 -3.92
CA VAL A 116 -15.30 -22.32 -4.09
C VAL A 116 -16.17 -21.23 -3.49
N ASN A 117 -15.65 -20.52 -2.48
CA ASN A 117 -16.31 -19.38 -1.84
C ASN A 117 -15.88 -18.05 -2.47
N TYR A 118 -16.76 -17.41 -3.21
CA TYR A 118 -16.57 -16.08 -3.80
C TYR A 118 -17.15 -14.94 -2.94
N ALA A 119 -18.00 -15.24 -1.94
CA ALA A 119 -18.80 -14.23 -1.23
C ALA A 119 -17.93 -13.15 -0.53
N THR A 120 -16.78 -13.56 0.03
CA THR A 120 -15.87 -12.60 0.68
C THR A 120 -15.27 -11.63 -0.32
N ILE A 121 -14.84 -12.13 -1.48
CA ILE A 121 -14.29 -11.30 -2.56
C ILE A 121 -15.37 -10.34 -3.07
N ASP A 122 -16.57 -10.85 -3.35
CA ASP A 122 -17.69 -10.05 -3.87
C ASP A 122 -18.08 -8.93 -2.88
N THR A 123 -18.02 -9.19 -1.57
CA THR A 123 -18.26 -8.17 -0.52
C THR A 123 -17.18 -7.09 -0.54
N ILE A 124 -15.89 -7.47 -0.63
CA ILE A 124 -14.78 -6.52 -0.69
C ILE A 124 -14.86 -5.66 -1.96
N LEU A 125 -15.10 -6.30 -3.12
CA LEU A 125 -15.28 -5.59 -4.40
C LEU A 125 -16.45 -4.62 -4.35
N SER A 126 -17.59 -5.04 -3.79
CA SER A 126 -18.76 -4.15 -3.66
C SER A 126 -18.43 -2.90 -2.82
N PHE A 127 -17.63 -3.04 -1.76
CA PHE A 127 -17.21 -1.90 -0.96
C PHE A 127 -16.22 -1.00 -1.71
N THR A 128 -15.22 -1.56 -2.37
CA THR A 128 -14.18 -0.78 -3.05
C THR A 128 -14.72 -0.09 -4.30
N GLU A 129 -15.55 -0.77 -5.10
CA GLU A 129 -16.18 -0.21 -6.30
C GLU A 129 -17.14 0.94 -5.96
N ALA A 130 -17.98 0.78 -4.92
CA ALA A 130 -18.89 1.83 -4.46
C ALA A 130 -18.16 3.12 -4.03
N ASN A 131 -16.89 3.02 -3.68
CA ASN A 131 -16.07 4.14 -3.22
C ASN A 131 -14.93 4.51 -4.18
N ASN A 132 -14.90 3.94 -5.39
CA ASN A 132 -13.84 4.15 -6.40
C ASN A 132 -12.43 3.89 -5.88
N ILE A 133 -12.25 2.85 -5.04
CA ILE A 133 -10.98 2.41 -4.50
C ILE A 133 -10.39 1.31 -5.39
N PRO A 134 -9.23 1.52 -6.03
CA PRO A 134 -8.54 0.48 -6.77
C PRO A 134 -8.15 -0.67 -5.84
N LEU A 135 -8.42 -1.90 -6.27
CA LEU A 135 -8.20 -3.11 -5.48
C LEU A 135 -7.19 -4.02 -6.16
N ARG A 136 -6.15 -4.43 -5.40
CA ARG A 136 -5.17 -5.47 -5.75
C ARG A 136 -5.65 -6.83 -5.27
N ALA A 137 -5.55 -7.85 -6.11
CA ALA A 137 -5.84 -9.23 -5.75
C ALA A 137 -4.59 -9.94 -5.21
N HIS A 138 -4.61 -10.37 -3.97
CA HIS A 138 -3.56 -11.16 -3.34
C HIS A 138 -4.15 -12.50 -2.91
N ASN A 139 -3.76 -13.62 -3.51
CA ASN A 139 -2.93 -13.89 -4.68
C ASN A 139 -3.57 -15.00 -5.55
N LEU A 140 -3.15 -15.14 -6.82
CA LEU A 140 -3.62 -16.24 -7.66
C LEU A 140 -3.03 -17.58 -7.19
N PHE A 141 -1.70 -17.64 -6.98
CA PHE A 141 -0.99 -18.82 -6.56
C PHE A 141 -0.03 -18.53 -5.41
N TRP A 142 0.17 -19.51 -4.54
CA TRP A 142 1.09 -19.47 -3.42
C TRP A 142 1.67 -20.86 -3.17
N GLY A 143 2.89 -21.07 -3.65
CA GLY A 143 3.57 -22.37 -3.66
C GLY A 143 4.33 -22.72 -2.39
N ILE A 144 4.09 -22.03 -1.27
CA ILE A 144 4.63 -22.45 0.04
C ILE A 144 3.87 -23.69 0.50
N GLU A 145 4.57 -24.79 0.65
CA GLU A 145 3.98 -26.13 0.83
C GLU A 145 2.95 -26.22 1.96
N LYS A 146 3.17 -25.53 3.08
CA LYS A 146 2.21 -25.52 4.22
C LYS A 146 0.87 -24.88 3.89
N PHE A 147 0.78 -24.05 2.83
CA PHE A 147 -0.43 -23.38 2.37
C PHE A 147 -1.08 -24.03 1.15
N VAL A 148 -0.45 -25.09 0.61
CA VAL A 148 -1.06 -25.92 -0.44
C VAL A 148 -2.06 -26.89 0.21
N GLN A 149 -3.29 -26.92 -0.31
CA GLN A 149 -4.35 -27.77 0.22
C GLN A 149 -3.97 -29.27 0.16
N PRO A 150 -4.38 -30.09 1.15
CA PRO A 150 -4.11 -31.53 1.12
C PRO A 150 -4.57 -32.21 -0.17
N TRP A 151 -5.77 -31.90 -0.63
CA TRP A 151 -6.34 -32.50 -1.85
C TRP A 151 -5.56 -32.10 -3.13
N VAL A 152 -4.87 -30.95 -3.15
CA VAL A 152 -3.97 -30.57 -4.25
C VAL A 152 -2.69 -31.42 -4.21
N LYS A 153 -2.19 -31.74 -3.04
CA LYS A 153 -0.98 -32.58 -2.86
C LYS A 153 -1.19 -34.04 -3.30
N GLU A 154 -2.44 -34.53 -3.25
CA GLU A 154 -2.82 -35.87 -3.68
C GLU A 154 -2.93 -36.05 -5.20
N MET A 155 -2.94 -34.95 -5.97
CA MET A 155 -3.02 -34.96 -7.42
C MET A 155 -1.73 -35.46 -8.08
N ASN A 156 -1.85 -36.14 -9.20
CA ASN A 156 -0.71 -36.32 -10.11
C ASN A 156 -0.39 -35.00 -10.84
N ASP A 157 0.73 -34.94 -11.56
CA ASP A 157 1.24 -33.69 -12.17
C ASP A 157 0.33 -33.16 -13.29
N GLU A 158 -0.33 -34.04 -14.03
CA GLU A 158 -1.28 -33.63 -15.09
C GLU A 158 -2.54 -33.03 -14.49
N GLU A 159 -3.12 -33.67 -13.47
CA GLU A 159 -4.28 -33.17 -12.72
C GLU A 159 -3.96 -31.82 -12.06
N LEU A 160 -2.76 -31.70 -11.46
CA LEU A 160 -2.29 -30.45 -10.84
C LEU A 160 -2.23 -29.34 -11.88
N ARG A 161 -1.60 -29.57 -13.02
CA ARG A 161 -1.47 -28.61 -14.12
C ARG A 161 -2.83 -28.11 -14.58
N GLN A 162 -3.77 -29.03 -14.85
CA GLN A 162 -5.11 -28.69 -15.28
C GLN A 162 -5.89 -27.92 -14.22
N THR A 163 -5.71 -28.26 -12.95
CA THR A 163 -6.37 -27.55 -11.84
C THR A 163 -5.83 -26.11 -11.68
N LEU A 164 -4.51 -25.91 -11.81
CA LEU A 164 -3.91 -24.58 -11.82
C LEU A 164 -4.42 -23.74 -12.99
N GLN A 165 -4.53 -24.33 -14.18
CA GLN A 165 -5.10 -23.66 -15.35
C GLN A 165 -6.55 -23.26 -15.10
N THR A 166 -7.38 -24.18 -14.66
CA THR A 166 -8.81 -23.93 -14.37
C THR A 166 -8.96 -22.81 -13.35
N ARG A 167 -8.16 -22.82 -12.27
CA ARG A 167 -8.17 -21.76 -11.28
C ARG A 167 -7.83 -20.39 -11.88
N ALA A 168 -6.71 -20.31 -12.61
CA ALA A 168 -6.28 -19.06 -13.20
C ALA A 168 -7.36 -18.47 -14.12
N GLU A 169 -7.81 -19.26 -15.10
CA GLU A 169 -8.78 -18.83 -16.10
C GLU A 169 -10.13 -18.47 -15.47
N THR A 170 -10.63 -19.29 -14.52
CA THR A 170 -11.92 -19.04 -13.87
C THR A 170 -11.92 -17.79 -13.01
N VAL A 171 -10.90 -17.60 -12.16
CA VAL A 171 -10.84 -16.45 -11.25
C VAL A 171 -10.68 -15.15 -12.04
N THR A 172 -9.76 -15.13 -13.01
CA THR A 172 -9.50 -13.91 -13.78
C THR A 172 -10.63 -13.56 -14.73
N ALA A 173 -11.30 -14.55 -15.34
CA ALA A 173 -12.50 -14.32 -16.16
C ALA A 173 -13.68 -13.81 -15.34
N LYS A 174 -13.91 -14.39 -14.14
CA LYS A 174 -15.00 -13.95 -13.25
C LYS A 174 -14.84 -12.51 -12.81
N TYR A 175 -13.62 -12.07 -12.53
CA TYR A 175 -13.32 -10.74 -12.01
C TYR A 175 -12.65 -9.81 -13.03
N LYS A 176 -12.79 -10.11 -14.32
CA LYS A 176 -12.21 -9.32 -15.41
C LYS A 176 -12.50 -7.83 -15.26
N GLY A 177 -11.43 -7.04 -15.22
CA GLY A 177 -11.48 -5.57 -15.11
C GLY A 177 -11.91 -5.03 -13.75
N ARG A 178 -12.18 -5.89 -12.74
CA ARG A 178 -12.59 -5.47 -11.39
C ARG A 178 -11.43 -5.31 -10.42
N PHE A 179 -10.36 -6.07 -10.61
CA PHE A 179 -9.08 -5.86 -9.92
C PHE A 179 -8.12 -5.10 -10.83
N VAL A 180 -7.37 -4.17 -10.26
CA VAL A 180 -6.40 -3.37 -11.01
C VAL A 180 -5.13 -4.17 -11.30
N GLU A 181 -4.69 -5.01 -10.37
CA GLU A 181 -3.48 -5.83 -10.46
C GLU A 181 -3.60 -7.10 -9.60
N TYR A 182 -2.80 -8.12 -9.91
CA TYR A 182 -2.78 -9.40 -9.23
C TYR A 182 -1.37 -9.83 -8.87
N ASP A 183 -1.18 -10.41 -7.68
CA ASP A 183 -0.02 -11.25 -7.39
C ASP A 183 -0.18 -12.59 -8.12
N LEU A 184 0.72 -12.85 -9.08
CA LEU A 184 0.67 -14.05 -9.91
C LEU A 184 1.02 -15.30 -9.11
N ASN A 185 2.23 -15.36 -8.58
CA ASN A 185 2.74 -16.44 -7.75
C ASN A 185 3.55 -15.84 -6.61
N ASN A 186 3.07 -16.01 -5.38
CA ASN A 186 3.58 -15.33 -4.20
C ASN A 186 4.70 -16.13 -3.54
N GLU A 187 5.75 -15.42 -3.05
CA GLU A 187 6.82 -15.95 -2.20
C GLU A 187 7.66 -17.09 -2.81
N MET A 188 7.88 -17.04 -4.11
CA MET A 188 8.56 -18.12 -4.84
C MET A 188 10.01 -18.36 -4.42
N ILE A 189 10.73 -17.34 -3.89
CA ILE A 189 12.10 -17.53 -3.40
C ILE A 189 12.15 -18.19 -2.00
N HIS A 190 11.00 -18.38 -1.35
CA HIS A 190 10.87 -19.03 -0.05
C HIS A 190 10.26 -20.42 -0.12
N GLY A 191 9.71 -20.80 -1.27
CA GLY A 191 9.18 -22.13 -1.56
C GLY A 191 8.31 -22.13 -2.81
N ASN A 192 8.54 -23.08 -3.69
CA ASN A 192 7.86 -23.14 -4.97
C ASN A 192 7.38 -24.55 -5.31
N TYR A 193 6.45 -25.05 -4.52
CA TYR A 193 5.85 -26.39 -4.67
C TYR A 193 5.42 -26.70 -6.11
N TYR A 194 4.89 -25.70 -6.83
CA TYR A 194 4.42 -25.90 -8.19
C TYR A 194 5.57 -26.06 -9.19
N GLU A 195 6.65 -25.29 -9.05
CA GLU A 195 7.84 -25.41 -9.90
C GLU A 195 8.61 -26.70 -9.62
N ASP A 196 8.72 -27.07 -8.34
CA ASP A 196 9.37 -28.34 -7.93
C ASP A 196 8.70 -29.56 -8.54
N ARG A 197 7.38 -29.50 -8.77
CA ARG A 197 6.59 -30.58 -9.36
C ARG A 197 6.45 -30.51 -10.88
N LEU A 198 6.25 -29.30 -11.42
CA LEU A 198 5.80 -29.11 -12.81
C LEU A 198 6.86 -28.49 -13.72
N GLY A 199 8.02 -28.13 -13.15
CA GLY A 199 9.14 -27.55 -13.88
C GLY A 199 9.18 -26.02 -13.90
N SER A 200 10.33 -25.46 -14.28
CA SER A 200 10.67 -24.05 -14.15
C SER A 200 9.90 -23.10 -15.08
N ASP A 201 9.10 -23.61 -15.99
CA ASP A 201 8.22 -22.81 -16.88
C ASP A 201 6.78 -22.65 -16.35
N ILE A 202 6.45 -23.25 -15.21
CA ILE A 202 5.08 -23.25 -14.68
C ILE A 202 4.56 -21.85 -14.40
N THR A 203 5.38 -20.93 -13.87
CA THR A 203 4.95 -19.55 -13.62
C THR A 203 4.65 -18.81 -14.92
N LYS A 204 5.36 -19.12 -16.02
CA LYS A 204 5.03 -18.61 -17.36
C LYS A 204 3.67 -19.14 -17.81
N GLN A 205 3.39 -20.43 -17.61
CA GLN A 205 2.08 -21.02 -17.95
C GLN A 205 0.97 -20.39 -17.11
N MET A 206 1.18 -20.20 -15.80
CA MET A 206 0.24 -19.50 -14.91
C MET A 206 -0.11 -18.09 -15.43
N ALA A 207 0.89 -17.33 -15.89
CA ALA A 207 0.67 -16.02 -16.48
C ALA A 207 -0.16 -16.08 -17.78
N GLN A 208 0.10 -17.09 -18.62
CA GLN A 208 -0.67 -17.30 -19.85
C GLN A 208 -2.13 -17.66 -19.53
N TRP A 209 -2.36 -18.57 -18.60
CA TRP A 209 -3.70 -18.96 -18.17
C TRP A 209 -4.47 -17.78 -17.53
N ALA A 210 -3.81 -16.97 -16.71
CA ALA A 210 -4.42 -15.76 -16.17
C ALA A 210 -4.87 -14.81 -17.29
N ARG A 211 -4.06 -14.65 -18.36
CA ARG A 211 -4.41 -13.86 -19.53
C ARG A 211 -5.47 -14.47 -20.43
N ASN A 212 -5.63 -15.78 -20.42
CA ASN A 212 -6.76 -16.40 -21.10
C ASN A 212 -8.09 -15.96 -20.50
N GLY A 213 -8.16 -15.82 -19.18
CA GLY A 213 -9.35 -15.31 -18.49
C GLY A 213 -9.53 -13.80 -18.60
N ASP A 214 -8.44 -13.04 -18.45
CA ASP A 214 -8.42 -11.58 -18.61
C ASP A 214 -7.19 -11.13 -19.39
N PRO A 215 -7.30 -10.82 -20.70
CA PRO A 215 -6.18 -10.40 -21.53
C PRO A 215 -5.44 -9.13 -21.08
N ASP A 216 -6.14 -8.26 -20.34
CA ASP A 216 -5.64 -6.96 -19.89
C ASP A 216 -5.07 -7.00 -18.46
N ILE A 217 -5.05 -8.20 -17.84
CA ILE A 217 -4.61 -8.40 -16.46
C ILE A 217 -3.19 -7.89 -16.22
N LYS A 218 -2.99 -7.13 -15.16
CA LYS A 218 -1.67 -6.69 -14.69
C LYS A 218 -1.14 -7.67 -13.66
N LEU A 219 -0.07 -8.39 -14.00
CA LEU A 219 0.54 -9.41 -13.16
C LEU A 219 1.79 -8.88 -12.47
N PHE A 220 1.85 -9.07 -11.17
CA PHE A 220 2.98 -8.71 -10.31
C PHE A 220 3.60 -9.96 -9.70
N LEU A 221 4.88 -9.91 -9.39
CA LEU A 221 5.49 -10.79 -8.41
C LEU A 221 5.32 -10.17 -7.02
N ASN A 222 5.45 -10.97 -5.97
CA ASN A 222 5.42 -10.46 -4.60
C ASN A 222 6.22 -11.40 -3.68
N ASP A 223 7.15 -10.82 -2.90
CA ASP A 223 7.97 -11.60 -1.99
C ASP A 223 8.46 -10.75 -0.80
N TYR A 224 9.01 -11.40 0.24
CA TYR A 224 9.47 -10.75 1.47
C TYR A 224 11.00 -10.87 1.66
N ASP A 225 11.53 -10.23 2.71
CA ASP A 225 12.97 -10.11 2.99
C ASP A 225 13.77 -9.35 1.91
N ILE A 226 13.09 -8.61 1.02
CA ILE A 226 13.70 -7.91 -0.12
C ILE A 226 14.24 -6.56 0.32
N LEU A 227 13.40 -5.72 0.92
CA LEU A 227 13.78 -4.34 1.32
C LEU A 227 14.65 -4.30 2.58
N THR A 228 14.92 -5.42 3.19
CA THR A 228 15.93 -5.63 4.23
C THR A 228 17.27 -6.13 3.68
N GLY A 229 17.38 -6.28 2.36
CA GLY A 229 18.55 -6.75 1.64
C GLY A 229 18.83 -8.24 1.69
N LYS A 230 18.17 -9.01 2.57
CA LYS A 230 18.51 -10.41 2.82
C LYS A 230 18.30 -11.34 1.64
N ARG A 231 17.26 -11.12 0.84
CA ARG A 231 16.92 -11.96 -0.32
C ARG A 231 16.81 -11.13 -1.61
N LEU A 232 17.41 -9.93 -1.63
CA LEU A 232 17.35 -9.04 -2.80
C LEU A 232 17.94 -9.70 -4.05
N ASP A 233 19.13 -10.29 -3.95
CA ASP A 233 19.83 -10.87 -5.11
C ASP A 233 19.07 -12.08 -5.68
N ASP A 234 18.51 -12.93 -4.82
CA ASP A 234 17.68 -14.06 -5.23
C ASP A 234 16.42 -13.57 -5.97
N TYR A 235 15.77 -12.55 -5.44
CA TYR A 235 14.57 -11.98 -6.06
C TYR A 235 14.88 -11.30 -7.40
N MET A 236 15.97 -10.56 -7.49
CA MET A 236 16.43 -9.97 -8.75
C MET A 236 16.78 -11.06 -9.79
N ALA A 237 17.39 -12.16 -9.37
CA ALA A 237 17.68 -13.31 -10.25
C ALA A 237 16.38 -13.92 -10.78
N GLN A 238 15.37 -14.10 -9.91
CA GLN A 238 14.06 -14.62 -10.29
C GLN A 238 13.34 -13.70 -11.26
N ILE A 239 13.33 -12.37 -11.02
CA ILE A 239 12.73 -11.40 -11.95
C ILE A 239 13.39 -11.50 -13.33
N ARG A 240 14.74 -11.52 -13.39
CA ARG A 240 15.47 -11.68 -14.66
C ARG A 240 15.10 -12.97 -15.38
N PHE A 241 15.01 -14.06 -14.64
CA PHE A 241 14.66 -15.38 -15.20
C PHE A 241 13.25 -15.35 -15.82
N LEU A 242 12.26 -14.84 -15.12
CA LEU A 242 10.88 -14.79 -15.61
C LEU A 242 10.72 -13.82 -16.80
N LEU A 243 11.37 -12.66 -16.76
CA LEU A 243 11.39 -11.74 -17.89
C LEU A 243 12.05 -12.37 -19.12
N LYS A 244 13.14 -13.13 -18.94
CA LYS A 244 13.80 -13.87 -20.02
C LYS A 244 12.90 -14.96 -20.62
N GLN A 245 12.04 -15.58 -19.82
CA GLN A 245 11.03 -16.53 -20.28
C GLN A 245 9.86 -15.84 -21.03
N GLY A 246 9.77 -14.52 -21.00
CA GLY A 246 8.69 -13.75 -21.59
C GLY A 246 7.44 -13.68 -20.71
N VAL A 247 7.56 -13.84 -19.39
CA VAL A 247 6.45 -13.59 -18.47
C VAL A 247 6.12 -12.10 -18.48
N PRO A 248 4.85 -11.72 -18.76
CA PRO A 248 4.46 -10.33 -18.96
C PRO A 248 4.22 -9.63 -17.61
N LEU A 249 5.30 -9.38 -16.87
CA LEU A 249 5.22 -8.66 -15.60
C LEU A 249 4.83 -7.20 -15.81
N ALA A 250 3.82 -6.73 -15.09
CA ALA A 250 3.38 -5.34 -15.08
C ALA A 250 4.02 -4.53 -13.95
N GLY A 251 4.62 -5.20 -12.96
CA GLY A 251 5.28 -4.55 -11.84
C GLY A 251 5.92 -5.53 -10.87
N ILE A 252 6.60 -4.97 -9.88
CA ILE A 252 7.33 -5.68 -8.85
C ILE A 252 6.66 -5.39 -7.50
N GLY A 253 6.06 -6.41 -6.88
CA GLY A 253 5.59 -6.36 -5.51
C GLY A 253 6.73 -6.73 -4.57
N VAL A 254 6.87 -5.98 -3.50
CA VAL A 254 7.73 -6.30 -2.36
C VAL A 254 6.90 -6.13 -1.10
N GLN A 255 6.83 -7.17 -0.27
CA GLN A 255 5.91 -7.13 0.88
C GLN A 255 6.21 -5.97 1.83
N GLY A 256 7.48 -5.66 2.03
CA GLY A 256 7.88 -4.54 2.89
C GLY A 256 7.72 -4.83 4.39
N HIS A 257 7.51 -6.09 4.77
CA HIS A 257 7.59 -6.50 6.15
C HIS A 257 8.99 -6.24 6.68
N LEU A 258 9.10 -5.39 7.69
CA LEU A 258 10.36 -5.17 8.39
C LEU A 258 10.69 -6.36 9.31
N HIS A 259 11.94 -6.44 9.77
CA HIS A 259 12.34 -7.51 10.68
C HIS A 259 12.13 -7.14 12.15
N THR A 260 12.47 -5.89 12.49
CA THR A 260 12.52 -5.40 13.88
C THR A 260 11.66 -4.16 14.07
N ASP A 261 11.96 -3.39 15.11
CA ASP A 261 11.25 -2.16 15.44
C ASP A 261 11.79 -0.93 14.67
N THR A 262 12.88 -1.12 13.92
CA THR A 262 13.55 -0.11 13.10
C THR A 262 14.05 -0.72 11.79
N PHE A 263 14.57 0.09 10.89
CA PHE A 263 15.13 -0.35 9.61
C PHE A 263 16.38 0.47 9.23
N ASP A 264 17.20 -0.09 8.36
CA ASP A 264 18.33 0.62 7.76
C ASP A 264 17.84 1.44 6.55
N ARG A 265 17.93 2.77 6.67
CA ARG A 265 17.45 3.72 5.66
C ARG A 265 18.25 3.66 4.37
N ALA A 266 19.57 3.48 4.49
CA ALA A 266 20.46 3.37 3.33
C ALA A 266 20.22 2.06 2.59
N GLU A 267 20.00 0.97 3.33
CA GLU A 267 19.70 -0.34 2.76
C GLU A 267 18.33 -0.36 2.06
N LEU A 268 17.30 0.24 2.66
CA LEU A 268 16.00 0.40 2.01
C LEU A 268 16.14 1.10 0.64
N LYS A 269 16.86 2.24 0.62
CA LYS A 269 17.09 2.97 -0.64
C LYS A 269 17.87 2.14 -1.64
N ARG A 270 18.95 1.47 -1.21
CA ARG A 270 19.76 0.59 -2.07
C ARG A 270 18.92 -0.52 -2.71
N CYS A 271 18.03 -1.13 -1.93
CA CYS A 271 17.15 -2.18 -2.45
C CYS A 271 16.17 -1.64 -3.51
N LEU A 272 15.58 -0.48 -3.27
CA LEU A 272 14.68 0.17 -4.23
C LEU A 272 15.42 0.57 -5.52
N ASP A 273 16.61 1.19 -5.41
CA ASP A 273 17.47 1.54 -6.56
C ASP A 273 17.84 0.27 -7.38
N SER A 274 18.13 -0.84 -6.70
CA SER A 274 18.47 -2.10 -7.35
C SER A 274 17.31 -2.70 -8.12
N LEU A 275 16.09 -2.63 -7.58
CA LEU A 275 14.88 -3.12 -8.26
C LEU A 275 14.46 -2.20 -9.42
N ALA A 276 14.73 -0.91 -9.33
CA ALA A 276 14.37 0.06 -10.36
C ALA A 276 15.05 -0.19 -11.72
N ILE A 277 16.17 -0.95 -11.77
CA ILE A 277 16.86 -1.31 -13.02
C ILE A 277 15.98 -2.11 -14.00
N PHE A 278 14.91 -2.73 -13.50
CA PHE A 278 13.97 -3.49 -14.34
C PHE A 278 12.99 -2.59 -15.09
N ASN A 279 12.96 -1.28 -14.82
CA ASN A 279 12.01 -0.32 -15.40
C ASN A 279 10.54 -0.74 -15.24
N LEU A 280 10.22 -1.37 -14.12
CA LEU A 280 8.89 -1.75 -13.72
C LEU A 280 8.50 -0.97 -12.45
N PRO A 281 7.22 -0.59 -12.30
CA PRO A 281 6.76 0.04 -11.08
C PRO A 281 6.93 -0.90 -9.89
N ILE A 282 7.32 -0.33 -8.74
CA ILE A 282 7.49 -1.05 -7.48
C ILE A 282 6.27 -0.75 -6.58
N ARG A 283 5.67 -1.79 -6.01
CA ARG A 283 4.60 -1.69 -5.02
C ARG A 283 5.07 -2.31 -3.71
N ILE A 284 5.07 -1.53 -2.62
CA ILE A 284 5.21 -2.08 -1.27
C ILE A 284 3.83 -2.58 -0.86
N THR A 285 3.66 -3.89 -0.72
CA THR A 285 2.35 -4.53 -0.73
C THR A 285 1.82 -4.91 0.65
N GLU A 286 2.70 -5.03 1.67
CA GLU A 286 2.35 -5.62 2.96
C GLU A 286 3.13 -4.97 4.12
N PHE A 287 3.26 -3.63 4.08
CA PHE A 287 4.04 -2.91 5.09
C PHE A 287 3.54 -3.13 6.51
N ASN A 288 4.44 -3.47 7.43
CA ASN A 288 4.24 -3.49 8.87
C ASN A 288 5.42 -2.86 9.60
N MET A 289 5.12 -2.09 10.66
CA MET A 289 6.09 -1.58 11.62
C MET A 289 5.46 -1.53 13.02
N PRO A 290 5.99 -2.27 14.00
CA PRO A 290 7.18 -3.12 13.96
C PRO A 290 7.04 -4.31 13.01
N GLY A 291 8.18 -4.94 12.71
CA GLY A 291 8.27 -5.97 11.68
C GLY A 291 7.99 -7.40 12.18
N GLN A 292 8.02 -8.32 11.23
CA GLN A 292 7.60 -9.72 11.42
C GLN A 292 8.54 -10.59 12.31
N ARG A 293 9.73 -10.09 12.65
CA ARG A 293 10.68 -10.77 13.55
C ARG A 293 10.89 -9.98 14.86
N SER A 294 10.02 -8.99 15.10
CA SER A 294 10.03 -8.23 16.34
C SER A 294 9.40 -9.03 17.47
N LYS A 295 9.72 -8.61 18.71
CA LYS A 295 9.07 -9.15 19.92
C LYS A 295 7.55 -8.98 19.97
N TYR A 296 7.00 -8.10 19.10
CA TYR A 296 5.57 -7.82 19.03
C TYR A 296 4.79 -8.83 18.17
N LEU A 297 5.47 -9.71 17.45
CA LEU A 297 4.88 -10.89 16.82
C LEU A 297 5.30 -12.13 17.61
N SER A 298 4.62 -12.40 18.70
CA SER A 298 4.83 -13.54 19.60
C SER A 298 3.50 -13.97 20.21
N ASP A 299 3.46 -15.12 20.86
CA ASP A 299 2.25 -15.62 21.54
C ASP A 299 1.80 -14.70 22.68
N ASN A 300 2.72 -13.97 23.29
CA ASN A 300 2.43 -13.01 24.35
C ASN A 300 3.20 -11.69 24.13
N PRO A 301 2.77 -10.88 23.15
CA PRO A 301 3.50 -9.69 22.76
C PRO A 301 3.45 -8.63 23.89
N PRO A 302 4.56 -7.94 24.15
CA PRO A 302 4.57 -6.84 25.11
C PRO A 302 3.73 -5.66 24.59
N VAL A 303 3.13 -4.90 25.49
CA VAL A 303 2.49 -3.62 25.16
C VAL A 303 3.56 -2.56 24.97
N MET A 304 3.45 -1.75 23.92
CA MET A 304 4.34 -0.60 23.72
C MET A 304 4.13 0.45 24.79
N THR A 305 5.21 0.98 25.33
CA THR A 305 5.17 2.22 26.13
C THR A 305 4.85 3.41 25.23
N PRO A 306 4.34 4.52 25.78
CA PRO A 306 4.11 5.75 24.99
C PRO A 306 5.34 6.24 24.20
N ALA A 307 6.54 6.11 24.78
CA ALA A 307 7.79 6.46 24.11
C ALA A 307 8.09 5.56 22.91
N GLN A 308 7.81 4.25 23.01
CA GLN A 308 7.97 3.30 21.90
C GLN A 308 6.92 3.53 20.79
N GLU A 309 5.68 3.90 21.14
CA GLU A 309 4.67 4.27 20.14
C GLU A 309 5.08 5.52 19.37
N LEU A 310 5.68 6.52 20.02
CA LEU A 310 6.21 7.72 19.36
C LEU A 310 7.41 7.41 18.46
N GLU A 311 8.33 6.53 18.90
CA GLU A 311 9.47 6.11 18.09
C GLU A 311 9.02 5.33 16.85
N ARG A 312 8.05 4.41 16.99
CA ARG A 312 7.42 3.73 15.86
C ARG A 312 6.81 4.69 14.86
N ALA A 313 6.14 5.74 15.34
CA ALA A 313 5.54 6.75 14.49
C ALA A 313 6.59 7.49 13.63
N LYS A 314 7.76 7.79 14.21
CA LYS A 314 8.88 8.40 13.48
C LYS A 314 9.48 7.46 12.46
N GLU A 315 9.78 6.22 12.85
CA GLU A 315 10.34 5.21 11.97
C GLU A 315 9.42 4.97 10.77
N MET A 316 8.10 4.87 10.98
CA MET A 316 7.12 4.75 9.92
C MET A 316 7.13 5.99 9.00
N ALA A 317 7.18 7.19 9.55
CA ALA A 317 7.23 8.42 8.75
C ALA A 317 8.47 8.47 7.86
N ASP A 318 9.64 8.08 8.38
CA ASP A 318 10.88 8.02 7.61
C ASP A 318 10.81 6.98 6.49
N TYR A 319 10.24 5.80 6.75
CA TYR A 319 10.03 4.77 5.75
C TYR A 319 9.14 5.28 4.59
N TYR A 320 8.03 5.93 4.93
CA TYR A 320 7.12 6.52 3.95
C TYR A 320 7.80 7.61 3.12
N ARG A 321 8.63 8.46 3.75
CA ARG A 321 9.39 9.51 3.04
C ARG A 321 10.34 8.94 2.01
N ILE A 322 11.13 7.92 2.37
CA ILE A 322 12.09 7.27 1.47
C ILE A 322 11.36 6.62 0.30
N CYS A 323 10.30 5.87 0.59
CA CYS A 323 9.53 5.20 -0.46
C CYS A 323 8.80 6.20 -1.37
N PHE A 324 8.19 7.25 -0.80
CA PHE A 324 7.49 8.27 -1.58
C PHE A 324 8.45 9.14 -2.40
N ALA A 325 9.69 9.35 -1.95
CA ALA A 325 10.71 10.04 -2.72
C ALA A 325 11.22 9.25 -3.93
N HIS A 326 11.13 7.90 -3.91
CA HIS A 326 11.74 7.05 -4.93
C HIS A 326 10.88 6.98 -6.21
N PRO A 327 11.43 7.31 -7.41
CA PRO A 327 10.65 7.47 -8.64
C PRO A 327 9.93 6.19 -9.09
N ALA A 328 10.52 5.01 -8.88
CA ALA A 328 9.93 3.73 -9.29
C ALA A 328 8.85 3.20 -8.34
N VAL A 329 8.73 3.76 -7.11
CA VAL A 329 7.70 3.33 -6.16
C VAL A 329 6.39 4.03 -6.48
N GLU A 330 5.31 3.27 -6.64
CA GLU A 330 3.98 3.82 -6.97
C GLU A 330 2.94 3.60 -5.87
N GLY A 331 3.32 2.95 -4.77
CA GLY A 331 2.40 2.77 -3.65
C GLY A 331 2.97 2.00 -2.48
N ILE A 332 2.35 2.24 -1.32
CA ILE A 332 2.59 1.55 -0.06
C ILE A 332 1.23 1.09 0.46
N LEU A 333 1.08 -0.22 0.67
CA LEU A 333 -0.10 -0.81 1.30
C LEU A 333 0.30 -1.42 2.64
N MET A 334 -0.40 -1.02 3.70
CA MET A 334 -0.22 -1.61 5.03
C MET A 334 -0.87 -2.99 5.08
N TRP A 335 -0.22 -3.95 5.78
CA TRP A 335 -0.81 -5.27 6.00
C TRP A 335 -1.69 -5.28 7.25
N GLY A 336 -2.77 -4.49 7.20
CA GLY A 336 -3.68 -4.22 8.30
C GLY A 336 -3.42 -2.88 8.98
N PHE A 337 -4.50 -2.25 9.48
CA PHE A 337 -4.44 -0.92 10.11
C PHE A 337 -5.20 -0.84 11.45
N TRP A 338 -5.96 -1.87 11.79
CA TRP A 338 -6.75 -1.98 13.02
C TRP A 338 -6.30 -3.17 13.86
N GLU A 339 -6.02 -2.95 15.14
CA GLU A 339 -5.54 -3.98 16.08
C GLU A 339 -6.50 -5.18 16.19
N GLY A 340 -7.79 -4.98 15.90
CA GLY A 340 -8.81 -6.02 15.92
C GLY A 340 -8.64 -7.10 14.86
N ASN A 341 -7.89 -6.81 13.77
CA ASN A 341 -7.63 -7.76 12.67
C ASN A 341 -6.16 -7.86 12.28
N ASN A 342 -5.27 -7.03 12.80
CA ASN A 342 -3.87 -7.04 12.37
C ASN A 342 -3.10 -8.19 13.02
N TRP A 343 -2.33 -8.94 12.23
CA TRP A 343 -1.50 -10.04 12.71
C TRP A 343 -0.34 -9.57 13.61
N ILE A 344 0.23 -8.39 13.32
CA ILE A 344 1.14 -7.67 14.23
C ILE A 344 0.35 -6.51 14.85
N LYS A 345 -0.37 -6.77 15.93
CA LYS A 345 -1.27 -5.79 16.56
C LYS A 345 -0.61 -4.44 16.80
N ALA A 346 0.65 -4.47 17.25
CA ALA A 346 1.44 -3.27 17.51
C ALA A 346 1.75 -2.43 16.27
N SER A 347 1.56 -2.94 15.04
CA SER A 347 1.75 -2.18 13.79
C SER A 347 0.52 -1.36 13.36
N SER A 348 -0.59 -1.45 14.10
CA SER A 348 -1.85 -0.84 13.73
C SER A 348 -1.87 0.68 13.93
N LEU A 349 -2.64 1.38 13.10
CA LEU A 349 -2.93 2.82 13.25
C LEU A 349 -4.02 3.07 14.31
N TYR A 350 -4.95 2.12 14.46
CA TYR A 350 -6.03 2.16 15.44
C TYR A 350 -5.92 0.99 16.40
N LYS A 351 -6.11 1.26 17.71
CA LYS A 351 -6.21 0.23 18.75
C LYS A 351 -7.50 -0.57 18.58
N ARG A 352 -7.64 -1.63 19.37
CA ARG A 352 -8.82 -2.52 19.33
C ARG A 352 -10.15 -1.77 19.52
N ASP A 353 -10.16 -0.74 20.33
CA ASP A 353 -11.31 0.11 20.64
C ASP A 353 -11.48 1.31 19.68
N TRP A 354 -10.75 1.30 18.56
CA TRP A 354 -10.71 2.35 17.54
C TRP A 354 -10.07 3.67 18.00
N SER A 355 -9.46 3.73 19.18
CA SER A 355 -8.65 4.89 19.57
C SER A 355 -7.41 5.00 18.67
N PRO A 356 -7.01 6.24 18.28
CA PRO A 356 -5.85 6.45 17.42
C PRO A 356 -4.54 6.16 18.14
N THR A 357 -3.52 5.73 17.38
CA THR A 357 -2.14 5.65 17.84
C THR A 357 -1.33 6.86 17.34
N PRO A 358 -0.16 7.18 17.95
CA PRO A 358 0.74 8.21 17.40
C PRO A 358 1.14 7.99 15.93
N ALA A 359 1.18 6.74 15.48
CA ALA A 359 1.47 6.43 14.07
C ALA A 359 0.36 6.89 13.12
N LEU A 360 -0.91 6.89 13.55
CA LEU A 360 -1.99 7.47 12.75
C LEU A 360 -1.77 8.98 12.54
N GLU A 361 -1.43 9.70 13.61
CA GLU A 361 -1.16 11.13 13.51
C GLU A 361 0.00 11.43 12.57
N ALA A 362 1.12 10.67 12.68
CA ALA A 362 2.24 10.81 11.79
C ALA A 362 1.86 10.51 10.32
N TYR A 363 1.10 9.45 10.08
CA TYR A 363 0.59 9.07 8.76
C TYR A 363 -0.26 10.19 8.14
N GLN A 364 -1.26 10.69 8.90
CA GLN A 364 -2.16 11.74 8.43
C GLN A 364 -1.43 13.08 8.20
N ASN A 365 -0.44 13.41 9.03
CA ASN A 365 0.37 14.61 8.85
C ASN A 365 1.17 14.56 7.54
N LEU A 366 1.78 13.41 7.21
CA LEU A 366 2.48 13.23 5.94
C LEU A 366 1.53 13.38 4.75
N ILE A 367 0.49 12.56 4.69
CA ILE A 367 -0.31 12.36 3.48
C ILE A 367 -1.31 13.48 3.26
N PHE A 368 -1.99 13.97 4.31
CA PHE A 368 -3.09 14.93 4.18
C PHE A 368 -2.71 16.36 4.57
N LYS A 369 -1.44 16.62 4.98
CA LYS A 369 -0.95 17.97 5.28
C LYS A 369 0.33 18.28 4.50
N GLU A 370 1.44 17.54 4.74
CA GLU A 370 2.73 17.84 4.11
C GLU A 370 2.71 17.56 2.61
N TRP A 371 2.12 16.44 2.20
CA TRP A 371 2.03 16.02 0.80
C TRP A 371 0.67 16.33 0.17
N TRP A 372 0.03 17.36 0.63
CA TRP A 372 -1.30 17.76 0.17
C TRP A 372 -1.28 19.14 -0.44
N THR A 373 -1.98 19.33 -1.57
CA THR A 373 -2.08 20.61 -2.24
C THR A 373 -3.41 21.27 -1.96
N LYS A 374 -3.35 22.45 -1.32
CA LYS A 374 -4.47 23.37 -1.21
C LYS A 374 -3.96 24.77 -1.51
N ALA A 375 -4.54 25.43 -2.49
CA ALA A 375 -4.11 26.75 -2.92
C ALA A 375 -5.27 27.62 -3.39
N SER A 376 -5.11 28.93 -3.30
CA SER A 376 -6.05 29.89 -3.86
C SER A 376 -5.30 31.12 -4.35
N GLY A 377 -5.86 31.79 -5.36
CA GLY A 377 -5.26 33.00 -5.91
C GLY A 377 -6.10 33.60 -7.01
N VAL A 378 -5.46 34.41 -7.85
CA VAL A 378 -6.09 35.13 -8.95
C VAL A 378 -5.32 34.80 -10.24
N ALA A 379 -6.04 34.55 -11.33
CA ALA A 379 -5.44 34.35 -12.63
C ALA A 379 -4.68 35.59 -13.09
N ASN A 380 -3.47 35.40 -13.60
CA ASN A 380 -2.57 36.44 -14.05
C ASN A 380 -3.09 37.15 -15.34
N LYS A 381 -2.33 38.10 -15.84
CA LYS A 381 -2.68 38.87 -17.08
C LYS A 381 -2.80 38.01 -18.33
N ASN A 382 -2.18 36.78 -18.30
CA ASN A 382 -2.28 35.83 -19.41
C ASN A 382 -3.47 34.86 -19.26
N GLY A 383 -4.30 35.03 -18.21
CA GLY A 383 -5.41 34.14 -17.92
C GLY A 383 -4.98 32.81 -17.34
N GLU A 384 -3.92 32.79 -16.54
CA GLU A 384 -3.38 31.57 -15.94
C GLU A 384 -3.22 31.71 -14.43
N TYR A 385 -3.57 30.64 -13.71
CA TYR A 385 -3.16 30.42 -12.33
C TYR A 385 -2.30 29.15 -12.28
N VAL A 386 -1.07 29.25 -11.78
CA VAL A 386 -0.10 28.15 -11.74
C VAL A 386 0.27 27.85 -10.30
N VAL A 387 0.19 26.57 -9.92
CA VAL A 387 0.60 26.08 -8.60
C VAL A 387 1.44 24.82 -8.75
N SER A 388 2.50 24.67 -7.93
CA SER A 388 3.20 23.41 -7.79
C SER A 388 2.35 22.45 -6.97
N ALA A 389 1.81 21.40 -7.60
CA ALA A 389 0.83 20.52 -7.03
C ALA A 389 1.32 19.06 -7.03
N PHE A 390 0.96 18.28 -6.01
CA PHE A 390 1.15 16.84 -6.02
C PHE A 390 0.27 16.18 -7.09
N TYR A 391 0.72 15.11 -7.71
CA TYR A 391 -0.11 14.36 -8.65
C TYR A 391 -1.30 13.71 -7.94
N GLY A 392 -2.48 13.79 -8.57
CA GLY A 392 -3.71 13.30 -8.00
C GLY A 392 -4.98 13.91 -8.59
N LYS A 393 -6.10 13.69 -7.93
CA LYS A 393 -7.40 14.25 -8.30
C LYS A 393 -7.65 15.57 -7.59
N TYR A 394 -8.20 16.54 -8.30
CA TYR A 394 -8.42 17.90 -7.82
C TYR A 394 -9.83 18.37 -8.09
N LYS A 395 -10.37 19.20 -7.17
CA LYS A 395 -11.49 20.09 -7.39
C LYS A 395 -10.94 21.49 -7.66
N ILE A 396 -11.14 21.98 -8.88
CA ILE A 396 -10.78 23.33 -9.30
C ILE A 396 -12.05 24.20 -9.29
N THR A 397 -12.02 25.33 -8.59
CA THR A 397 -13.13 26.27 -8.55
C THR A 397 -12.70 27.61 -9.13
N ILE A 398 -13.40 28.10 -10.14
CA ILE A 398 -13.20 29.42 -10.79
C ILE A 398 -14.45 30.26 -10.58
N ASN A 399 -14.35 31.38 -9.87
CA ASN A 399 -15.48 32.29 -9.56
C ASN A 399 -16.72 31.51 -9.04
N GLY A 400 -16.55 30.50 -8.21
CA GLY A 400 -17.64 29.72 -7.62
C GLY A 400 -18.11 28.51 -8.46
N VAL A 401 -17.64 28.35 -9.71
CA VAL A 401 -17.95 27.19 -10.54
C VAL A 401 -16.82 26.12 -10.39
N SER A 402 -17.19 24.89 -9.99
CA SER A 402 -16.24 23.81 -9.71
C SER A 402 -16.24 22.75 -10.80
N LYS A 403 -15.04 22.19 -11.06
CA LYS A 403 -14.83 21.01 -11.90
C LYS A 403 -13.78 20.09 -11.26
N GLU A 404 -13.98 18.78 -11.36
CA GLU A 404 -12.96 17.80 -10.98
C GLU A 404 -12.04 17.49 -12.18
N VAL A 405 -10.74 17.37 -11.90
CA VAL A 405 -9.71 17.06 -12.90
C VAL A 405 -8.71 16.06 -12.31
N ASN A 406 -8.14 15.22 -13.15
CA ASN A 406 -6.98 14.40 -12.80
C ASN A 406 -5.71 15.14 -13.25
N PHE A 407 -4.74 15.20 -12.36
CA PHE A 407 -3.40 15.74 -12.61
C PHE A 407 -2.39 14.63 -12.34
N THR A 408 -1.84 14.03 -13.39
CA THR A 408 -0.93 12.88 -13.32
C THR A 408 0.48 13.29 -13.68
N GLY A 409 1.47 12.57 -13.13
CA GLY A 409 2.84 12.62 -13.61
C GLY A 409 2.92 12.09 -15.04
N GLN A 410 3.87 12.62 -15.84
CA GLN A 410 4.15 12.11 -17.18
C GLN A 410 5.03 10.86 -17.11
#